data_2e27212722f11a7ffc42bb4e964eaa51
#
_entry.id   2e27212722f11a7ffc42bb4e964eaa51
#
_cell.length_a   1.000
_cell.length_b   1.000
_cell.length_c   1.000
_cell.angle_alpha   90.00
_cell.angle_beta   90.00
_cell.angle_gamma   90.00
#
_symmetry.space_group_name_H-M   'P 1'
#
loop_
_entity.id
_entity.type
_entity.pdbx_description
1 polymer ?
#
loop_
_entity_poly.entity_id
_entity_poly.type
_entity_poly.pdbx_seq_one_letter_code
_entity_poly.pdbx_strand_id
1 'polypeptide(L)'
;MDPIAPALTRRHHQRLREIYRSAGWPCHDMLEVELLAAGLLELRPSPEGFESLRVTDAGIQRLAEVFAHNKAVRTPHEALVERVATAMAQAGRLTWRGLALRVPLPRELLTGESDADRPASLQASAFEGDEAPATAPAHGWCMACPDVFSVRHTTVEAYLEPVVHEIKVSRADLLGDLRRPAKRAAYLGLASACWYVLGQDARGRAIAAPEEIPPECGVMQVEGERLVVAREAPRRALERLPFHVWLALARSGPAVRPEDDAQSLL
;
A
#
# COMPACT_ATOMS: atom_id res chain seq x y z
N MET A 1 18.13 37.09 -17.28
CA MET A 1 17.84 35.73 -17.78
C MET A 1 17.44 34.92 -16.56
N ASP A 2 16.12 34.82 -16.31
CA ASP A 2 15.63 34.08 -15.14
C ASP A 2 15.94 32.58 -15.35
N PRO A 3 16.51 31.90 -14.37
CA PRO A 3 16.79 30.49 -14.48
C PRO A 3 15.44 29.76 -14.65
N ILE A 4 15.29 29.03 -15.74
CA ILE A 4 14.14 28.16 -15.95
C ILE A 4 14.15 27.13 -14.83
N ALA A 5 13.27 27.32 -13.85
CA ALA A 5 13.12 26.35 -12.77
C ALA A 5 12.79 24.96 -13.38
N PRO A 6 13.50 23.91 -13.01
CA PRO A 6 13.27 22.60 -13.58
C PRO A 6 11.82 22.14 -13.33
N ALA A 7 11.20 21.55 -14.34
CA ALA A 7 9.84 21.03 -14.22
C ALA A 7 9.83 19.88 -13.17
N LEU A 8 9.15 20.09 -12.06
CA LEU A 8 9.07 19.12 -10.98
C LEU A 8 8.32 17.86 -11.41
N THR A 9 8.98 16.73 -11.33
CA THR A 9 8.45 15.42 -11.67
C THR A 9 7.84 14.71 -10.46
N ARG A 10 7.16 13.59 -10.67
CA ARG A 10 6.66 12.73 -9.59
C ARG A 10 7.78 12.30 -8.62
N ARG A 11 9.01 12.08 -9.11
CA ARG A 11 10.17 11.69 -8.28
C ARG A 11 10.58 12.82 -7.33
N HIS A 12 10.53 14.08 -7.77
CA HIS A 12 10.80 15.25 -6.91
C HIS A 12 9.79 15.35 -5.77
N HIS A 13 8.50 15.21 -6.06
CA HIS A 13 7.46 15.23 -5.02
C HIS A 13 7.58 14.06 -4.05
N GLN A 14 8.00 12.89 -4.52
CA GLN A 14 8.27 11.75 -3.65
C GLN A 14 9.46 12.03 -2.72
N ARG A 15 10.59 12.51 -3.26
CA ARG A 15 11.78 12.86 -2.49
C ARG A 15 11.49 13.97 -1.46
N LEU A 16 10.76 15.00 -1.87
CA LEU A 16 10.35 16.09 -0.96
C LEU A 16 9.52 15.58 0.21
N ARG A 17 8.61 14.61 -0.02
CA ARG A 17 7.82 13.96 1.02
C ARG A 17 8.66 13.08 1.93
N GLU A 18 9.63 12.35 1.40
CA GLU A 18 10.56 11.52 2.17
C GLU A 18 11.37 12.39 3.14
N ILE A 19 11.93 13.51 2.65
CA ILE A 19 12.68 14.46 3.48
C ILE A 19 11.77 15.07 4.55
N TYR A 20 10.53 15.45 4.22
CA TYR A 20 9.57 15.98 5.19
C TYR A 20 9.25 15.01 6.33
N ARG A 21 9.29 13.70 6.07
CA ARG A 21 8.97 12.63 7.05
C ARG A 21 10.19 12.03 7.75
N SER A 22 11.38 12.46 7.39
CA SER A 22 12.65 11.92 7.90
C SER A 22 13.44 12.95 8.68
N ALA A 23 14.60 12.55 9.19
CA ALA A 23 15.57 13.45 9.81
C ALA A 23 16.27 14.38 8.79
N GLY A 24 16.00 14.22 7.49
CA GLY A 24 16.58 15.06 6.44
C GLY A 24 18.04 14.76 6.13
N TRP A 25 18.46 13.49 6.24
CA TRP A 25 19.82 13.10 5.84
C TRP A 25 19.99 13.27 4.33
N PRO A 26 21.02 14.04 3.86
CA PRO A 26 21.26 14.24 2.44
C PRO A 26 21.75 12.97 1.76
N CYS A 27 21.23 12.72 0.56
CA CYS A 27 21.72 11.64 -0.34
C CYS A 27 22.70 12.19 -1.39
N HIS A 28 22.82 13.51 -1.52
CA HIS A 28 23.67 14.23 -2.50
C HIS A 28 23.39 13.81 -3.95
N ASP A 29 22.13 13.53 -4.29
CA ASP A 29 21.70 13.16 -5.65
C ASP A 29 21.16 14.37 -6.43
N MET A 30 20.97 14.20 -7.75
CA MET A 30 20.47 15.28 -8.61
C MET A 30 19.08 15.78 -8.21
N LEU A 31 18.21 14.94 -7.67
CA LEU A 31 16.87 15.34 -7.22
C LEU A 31 16.95 16.34 -6.06
N GLU A 32 17.89 16.16 -5.14
CA GLU A 32 18.13 17.09 -4.05
C GLU A 32 18.69 18.43 -4.56
N VAL A 33 19.65 18.39 -5.50
CA VAL A 33 20.19 19.58 -6.13
C VAL A 33 19.09 20.39 -6.83
N GLU A 34 18.23 19.73 -7.58
CA GLU A 34 17.11 20.37 -8.28
C GLU A 34 16.06 20.93 -7.31
N LEU A 35 15.77 20.25 -6.20
CA LEU A 35 14.87 20.73 -5.16
C LEU A 35 15.44 21.90 -4.36
N LEU A 36 16.76 21.91 -4.10
CA LEU A 36 17.48 23.05 -3.50
C LEU A 36 17.46 24.27 -4.45
N ALA A 37 17.77 24.05 -5.73
CA ALA A 37 17.73 25.10 -6.76
C ALA A 37 16.31 25.67 -6.93
N ALA A 38 15.27 24.85 -6.77
CA ALA A 38 13.86 25.27 -6.79
C ALA A 38 13.43 25.96 -5.48
N GLY A 39 14.28 26.08 -4.47
CA GLY A 39 13.96 26.69 -3.18
C GLY A 39 12.96 25.89 -2.33
N LEU A 40 12.73 24.61 -2.63
CA LEU A 40 11.81 23.74 -1.90
C LEU A 40 12.48 23.01 -0.74
N LEU A 41 13.81 22.93 -0.78
CA LEU A 41 14.67 22.46 0.32
C LEU A 41 15.67 23.54 0.69
N GLU A 42 16.13 23.46 1.92
CA GLU A 42 17.28 24.22 2.42
C GLU A 42 18.25 23.24 3.09
N LEU A 43 19.56 23.54 2.95
CA LEU A 43 20.62 22.83 3.63
C LEU A 43 20.89 23.54 4.97
N ARG A 44 20.84 22.80 6.08
CA ARG A 44 21.12 23.31 7.41
C ARG A 44 22.34 22.61 8.00
N PRO A 45 23.41 23.35 8.30
CA PRO A 45 24.52 22.79 9.07
C PRO A 45 24.09 22.61 10.55
N SER A 46 24.38 21.43 11.09
CA SER A 46 24.29 21.18 12.53
C SER A 46 25.47 21.79 13.26
N PRO A 47 25.33 22.17 14.55
CA PRO A 47 26.44 22.57 15.40
C PRO A 47 27.57 21.51 15.49
N GLU A 48 27.25 20.25 15.24
CA GLU A 48 28.17 19.12 15.29
C GLU A 48 28.87 18.86 13.95
N GLY A 49 28.67 19.74 12.95
CA GLY A 49 29.30 19.66 11.62
C GLY A 49 28.61 18.73 10.62
N PHE A 50 27.42 18.22 10.92
CA PHE A 50 26.61 17.46 9.98
C PHE A 50 25.71 18.39 9.17
N GLU A 51 25.44 18.02 7.93
CA GLU A 51 24.46 18.70 7.08
C GLU A 51 23.12 17.96 7.15
N SER A 52 22.03 18.71 7.20
CA SER A 52 20.67 18.18 7.10
C SER A 52 19.86 18.99 6.10
N LEU A 53 18.95 18.30 5.40
CA LEU A 53 17.99 18.92 4.50
C LEU A 53 16.69 19.20 5.24
N ARG A 54 16.17 20.40 5.08
CA ARG A 54 14.87 20.78 5.58
C ARG A 54 13.97 21.25 4.46
N VAL A 55 12.70 20.86 4.51
CA VAL A 55 11.69 21.36 3.59
C VAL A 55 11.35 22.80 3.96
N THR A 56 11.44 23.71 2.99
CA THR A 56 11.07 25.13 3.16
C THR A 56 9.55 25.32 3.21
N ASP A 57 9.08 26.51 3.60
CA ASP A 57 7.66 26.85 3.56
C ASP A 57 7.09 26.71 2.14
N ALA A 58 7.84 27.08 1.11
CA ALA A 58 7.47 26.84 -0.29
C ALA A 58 7.38 25.35 -0.61
N GLY A 59 8.27 24.53 -0.07
CA GLY A 59 8.23 23.09 -0.19
C GLY A 59 7.00 22.48 0.50
N ILE A 60 6.65 22.96 1.70
CA ILE A 60 5.44 22.55 2.43
C ILE A 60 4.18 22.93 1.64
N GLN A 61 4.11 24.16 1.13
CA GLN A 61 2.99 24.60 0.29
C GLN A 61 2.86 23.73 -0.96
N ARG A 62 3.97 23.41 -1.61
CA ARG A 62 3.98 22.52 -2.79
C ARG A 62 3.47 21.11 -2.45
N LEU A 63 3.86 20.55 -1.32
CA LEU A 63 3.33 19.26 -0.85
C LEU A 63 1.82 19.33 -0.59
N ALA A 64 1.34 20.41 0.01
CA ALA A 64 -0.09 20.63 0.26
C ALA A 64 -0.89 20.74 -1.05
N GLU A 65 -0.38 21.47 -2.06
CA GLU A 65 -1.00 21.56 -3.39
C GLU A 65 -1.11 20.20 -4.07
N VAL A 66 -0.03 19.42 -4.07
CA VAL A 66 -0.02 18.06 -4.64
C VAL A 66 -0.99 17.15 -3.89
N PHE A 67 -1.05 17.27 -2.57
CA PHE A 67 -1.99 16.50 -1.76
C PHE A 67 -3.44 16.89 -2.06
N ALA A 68 -3.74 18.19 -2.14
CA ALA A 68 -5.07 18.69 -2.48
C ALA A 68 -5.49 18.26 -3.91
N HIS A 69 -4.59 18.37 -4.88
CA HIS A 69 -4.82 17.92 -6.25
C HIS A 69 -5.12 16.42 -6.30
N ASN A 70 -4.29 15.60 -5.67
CA ASN A 70 -4.51 14.14 -5.62
C ASN A 70 -5.80 13.77 -4.88
N LYS A 71 -6.20 14.54 -3.87
CA LYS A 71 -7.48 14.37 -3.17
C LYS A 71 -8.67 14.76 -4.04
N ALA A 72 -8.53 15.80 -4.86
CA ALA A 72 -9.59 16.25 -5.79
C ALA A 72 -9.77 15.30 -6.97
N VAL A 73 -8.69 14.63 -7.42
CA VAL A 73 -8.69 13.63 -8.49
C VAL A 73 -8.74 12.22 -7.87
N ARG A 74 -9.71 11.96 -7.00
CA ARG A 74 -9.94 10.58 -6.52
C ARG A 74 -10.37 9.72 -7.69
N THR A 75 -9.56 8.72 -8.03
CA THR A 75 -9.96 7.70 -8.98
C THR A 75 -11.13 6.88 -8.41
N PRO A 76 -12.00 6.29 -9.25
CA PRO A 76 -13.05 5.38 -8.77
C PRO A 76 -12.50 4.26 -7.87
N HIS A 77 -11.28 3.79 -8.15
CA HIS A 77 -10.59 2.81 -7.32
C HIS A 77 -10.32 3.34 -5.91
N GLU A 78 -9.68 4.50 -5.78
CA GLU A 78 -9.36 5.10 -4.48
C GLU A 78 -10.62 5.43 -3.67
N ALA A 79 -11.68 5.87 -4.32
CA ALA A 79 -12.98 6.12 -3.67
C ALA A 79 -13.55 4.82 -3.09
N LEU A 80 -13.45 3.71 -3.82
CA LEU A 80 -13.93 2.42 -3.34
C LEU A 80 -13.04 1.83 -2.25
N VAL A 81 -11.71 1.98 -2.35
CA VAL A 81 -10.75 1.62 -1.28
C VAL A 81 -11.09 2.35 0.03
N GLU A 82 -11.35 3.66 -0.04
CA GLU A 82 -11.76 4.46 1.12
C GLU A 82 -13.06 3.95 1.73
N ARG A 83 -14.07 3.68 0.90
CA ARG A 83 -15.36 3.14 1.34
C ARG A 83 -15.19 1.79 2.07
N VAL A 84 -14.40 0.87 1.51
CA VAL A 84 -14.12 -0.43 2.13
C VAL A 84 -13.39 -0.25 3.46
N ALA A 85 -12.35 0.59 3.51
CA ALA A 85 -11.61 0.85 4.74
C ALA A 85 -12.52 1.44 5.83
N THR A 86 -13.39 2.39 5.47
CA THR A 86 -14.37 2.99 6.38
C THR A 86 -15.38 1.96 6.88
N ALA A 87 -15.93 1.12 5.99
CA ALA A 87 -16.88 0.08 6.38
C ALA A 87 -16.25 -0.93 7.36
N MET A 88 -14.98 -1.31 7.12
CA MET A 88 -14.25 -2.19 8.03
C MET A 88 -13.97 -1.52 9.39
N ALA A 89 -13.60 -0.25 9.40
CA ALA A 89 -13.42 0.51 10.64
C ALA A 89 -14.73 0.61 11.45
N GLN A 90 -15.85 0.89 10.79
CA GLN A 90 -17.19 0.90 11.41
C GLN A 90 -17.59 -0.49 11.96
N ALA A 91 -17.12 -1.56 11.32
CA ALA A 91 -17.28 -2.93 11.84
C ALA A 91 -16.31 -3.28 12.99
N GLY A 92 -15.62 -2.30 13.59
CA GLY A 92 -14.73 -2.47 14.73
C GLY A 92 -13.37 -3.08 14.38
N ARG A 93 -12.89 -2.87 13.16
CA ARG A 93 -11.60 -3.38 12.71
C ARG A 93 -10.57 -2.24 12.58
N LEU A 94 -9.30 -2.54 12.86
CA LEU A 94 -8.19 -1.69 12.49
C LEU A 94 -7.88 -1.91 11.02
N THR A 95 -7.70 -0.84 10.25
CA THR A 95 -7.53 -0.90 8.79
C THR A 95 -6.23 -0.24 8.35
N TRP A 96 -5.61 -0.79 7.33
CA TRP A 96 -4.43 -0.24 6.65
C TRP A 96 -4.67 -0.24 5.15
N ARG A 97 -4.16 0.79 4.49
CA ARG A 97 -4.19 0.95 3.03
C ARG A 97 -2.78 1.07 2.49
N GLY A 98 -2.55 0.53 1.29
CA GLY A 98 -1.26 0.66 0.63
C GLY A 98 -0.10 -0.03 1.35
N LEU A 99 -0.38 -1.11 2.08
CA LEU A 99 0.66 -1.95 2.66
C LEU A 99 1.46 -2.66 1.57
N ALA A 100 2.77 -2.79 1.79
CA ALA A 100 3.64 -3.64 0.99
C ALA A 100 4.21 -4.72 1.91
N LEU A 101 3.77 -5.95 1.71
CA LEU A 101 4.08 -7.11 2.55
C LEU A 101 4.88 -8.13 1.76
N ARG A 102 6.01 -8.60 2.30
CA ARG A 102 6.78 -9.70 1.69
C ARG A 102 6.24 -11.03 2.22
N VAL A 103 5.86 -11.91 1.30
CA VAL A 103 5.29 -13.21 1.64
C VAL A 103 6.15 -14.33 1.05
N PRO A 104 6.56 -15.32 1.84
CA PRO A 104 7.23 -16.49 1.30
C PRO A 104 6.22 -17.36 0.57
N LEU A 105 6.52 -17.72 -0.67
CA LEU A 105 5.72 -18.64 -1.48
C LEU A 105 6.57 -19.78 -2.03
N PRO A 106 5.96 -20.97 -2.26
CA PRO A 106 6.62 -22.04 -3.02
C PRO A 106 7.10 -21.51 -4.38
N ARG A 107 8.30 -21.93 -4.79
CA ARG A 107 8.91 -21.46 -6.06
C ARG A 107 8.05 -21.78 -7.28
N GLU A 108 7.31 -22.87 -7.25
CA GLU A 108 6.42 -23.29 -8.32
C GLU A 108 5.34 -22.24 -8.64
N LEU A 109 4.91 -21.49 -7.65
CA LEU A 109 3.93 -20.41 -7.82
C LEU A 109 4.54 -19.10 -8.37
N LEU A 110 5.87 -18.95 -8.31
CA LEU A 110 6.57 -17.75 -8.74
C LEU A 110 7.08 -17.82 -10.19
N THR A 111 7.08 -18.99 -10.82
CA THR A 111 7.63 -19.22 -12.17
C THR A 111 6.79 -18.64 -13.32
N GLY A 112 5.75 -17.85 -13.04
CA GLY A 112 4.90 -17.21 -14.04
C GLY A 112 4.91 -15.67 -14.03
N GLU A 113 5.62 -15.04 -13.10
CA GLU A 113 5.66 -13.58 -13.00
C GLU A 113 6.89 -13.02 -13.74
N SER A 114 6.66 -12.18 -14.75
CA SER A 114 7.74 -11.48 -15.44
C SER A 114 8.35 -10.41 -14.52
N ASP A 115 9.67 -10.23 -14.59
CA ASP A 115 10.46 -9.24 -13.84
C ASP A 115 10.01 -7.76 -14.05
N ALA A 116 9.05 -7.50 -14.93
CA ALA A 116 8.58 -6.16 -15.30
C ALA A 116 7.78 -5.44 -14.21
N ASP A 117 7.28 -6.14 -13.18
CA ASP A 117 6.47 -5.57 -12.10
C ASP A 117 7.26 -5.37 -10.77
N ARG A 118 8.58 -5.52 -10.83
CA ARG A 118 9.45 -5.28 -9.67
C ARG A 118 9.61 -3.78 -9.47
N PRO A 119 9.15 -3.19 -8.36
CA PRO A 119 9.44 -1.79 -8.08
C PRO A 119 10.96 -1.61 -7.98
N ALA A 120 11.51 -0.66 -8.72
CA ALA A 120 12.94 -0.37 -8.83
C ALA A 120 13.63 0.01 -7.49
N SER A 121 12.87 0.15 -6.40
CA SER A 121 13.36 0.49 -5.06
C SER A 121 13.84 -0.70 -4.22
N LEU A 122 13.79 -1.92 -4.76
CA LEU A 122 14.24 -3.15 -4.08
C LEU A 122 15.38 -3.83 -4.84
N GLN A 123 16.27 -3.05 -5.45
CA GLN A 123 17.60 -3.59 -5.77
C GLN A 123 18.30 -3.85 -4.42
N ALA A 124 18.57 -5.12 -4.18
CA ALA A 124 19.19 -5.65 -2.99
C ALA A 124 20.46 -4.85 -2.65
N SER A 125 20.54 -4.36 -1.43
CA SER A 125 21.84 -4.23 -0.80
C SER A 125 22.38 -5.67 -0.66
N ALA A 126 23.23 -6.05 -1.58
CA ALA A 126 24.06 -7.24 -1.43
C ALA A 126 24.99 -7.01 -0.24
N PHE A 127 24.61 -7.51 0.91
CA PHE A 127 25.56 -7.84 1.96
C PHE A 127 26.25 -9.11 1.48
N GLU A 128 27.41 -8.94 0.87
CA GLU A 128 28.36 -10.02 0.62
C GLU A 128 28.96 -10.42 1.96
N GLY A 129 28.68 -11.63 2.38
CA GLY A 129 29.34 -12.29 3.51
C GLY A 129 28.44 -13.32 4.16
N ASP A 130 28.37 -14.51 3.60
CA ASP A 130 28.55 -15.82 4.25
C ASP A 130 28.15 -16.92 3.27
N GLU A 131 28.89 -18.03 3.31
CA GLU A 131 28.75 -19.20 2.46
C GLU A 131 27.30 -19.65 2.32
N ALA A 132 26.78 -19.63 1.09
CA ALA A 132 25.44 -20.09 0.77
C ALA A 132 25.29 -21.57 1.14
N PRO A 133 24.28 -21.97 1.92
CA PRO A 133 23.97 -23.37 2.13
C PRO A 133 23.66 -24.04 0.79
N ALA A 134 24.19 -25.22 0.56
CA ALA A 134 24.20 -25.96 -0.71
C ALA A 134 22.82 -26.39 -1.25
N THR A 135 21.71 -25.95 -0.66
CA THR A 135 20.35 -26.14 -1.14
C THR A 135 19.66 -24.79 -1.26
N ALA A 136 19.32 -24.39 -2.50
CA ALA A 136 18.52 -23.21 -2.73
C ALA A 136 17.22 -23.29 -1.90
N PRO A 137 16.81 -22.22 -1.18
CA PRO A 137 15.63 -22.26 -0.34
C PRO A 137 14.40 -22.66 -1.18
N ALA A 138 13.59 -23.57 -0.68
CA ALA A 138 12.38 -24.09 -1.35
C ALA A 138 11.32 -23.00 -1.60
N HIS A 139 11.50 -21.80 -1.01
CA HIS A 139 10.56 -20.68 -1.08
C HIS A 139 11.23 -19.47 -1.73
N GLY A 140 10.45 -18.76 -2.56
CA GLY A 140 10.77 -17.41 -3.02
C GLY A 140 9.92 -16.39 -2.29
N TRP A 141 10.12 -15.10 -2.60
CA TRP A 141 9.38 -14.01 -2.00
C TRP A 141 8.44 -13.35 -3.02
N CYS A 142 7.19 -13.17 -2.65
CA CYS A 142 6.21 -12.37 -3.39
C CYS A 142 5.93 -11.08 -2.64
N MET A 143 5.78 -9.97 -3.38
CA MET A 143 5.31 -8.71 -2.82
C MET A 143 3.79 -8.68 -2.88
N ALA A 144 3.15 -8.71 -1.72
CA ALA A 144 1.71 -8.59 -1.57
C ALA A 144 1.35 -7.15 -1.20
N CYS A 145 0.55 -6.49 -2.03
CA CYS A 145 0.08 -5.13 -1.82
C CYS A 145 -1.44 -5.10 -1.79
N PRO A 146 -2.08 -5.52 -0.69
CA PRO A 146 -3.53 -5.46 -0.58
C PRO A 146 -4.02 -4.00 -0.58
N ASP A 147 -5.13 -3.73 -1.26
CA ASP A 147 -5.75 -2.41 -1.26
C ASP A 147 -6.21 -2.02 0.13
N VAL A 148 -6.86 -2.97 0.86
CA VAL A 148 -7.20 -2.83 2.27
C VAL A 148 -6.83 -4.10 3.02
N PHE A 149 -6.04 -3.94 4.06
CA PHE A 149 -5.77 -4.97 5.06
C PHE A 149 -6.44 -4.57 6.38
N SER A 150 -7.07 -5.52 7.07
CA SER A 150 -7.70 -5.23 8.34
C SER A 150 -7.58 -6.37 9.33
N VAL A 151 -7.54 -6.03 10.62
CA VAL A 151 -7.61 -7.00 11.72
C VAL A 151 -8.70 -6.59 12.71
N ARG A 152 -9.26 -7.51 13.46
CA ARG A 152 -10.13 -7.17 14.59
C ARG A 152 -9.37 -6.34 15.61
N HIS A 153 -10.05 -5.37 16.19
CA HIS A 153 -9.53 -4.63 17.33
C HIS A 153 -9.66 -5.49 18.60
N THR A 154 -8.65 -6.29 18.87
CA THR A 154 -8.59 -7.22 20.00
C THR A 154 -7.16 -7.31 20.54
N THR A 155 -7.04 -7.62 21.82
CA THR A 155 -5.76 -7.92 22.49
C THR A 155 -5.42 -9.40 22.47
N VAL A 156 -6.32 -10.26 21.98
CA VAL A 156 -6.13 -11.71 21.89
C VAL A 156 -5.72 -12.09 20.48
N GLU A 157 -4.49 -12.56 20.29
CA GLU A 157 -3.91 -12.88 18.99
C GLU A 157 -4.77 -13.85 18.16
N ALA A 158 -5.33 -14.88 18.80
CA ALA A 158 -6.18 -15.87 18.14
C ALA A 158 -7.48 -15.29 17.53
N TYR A 159 -7.90 -14.08 17.96
CA TYR A 159 -9.11 -13.41 17.49
C TYR A 159 -8.85 -12.27 16.53
N LEU A 160 -7.60 -12.07 16.08
CA LEU A 160 -7.24 -10.99 15.16
C LEU A 160 -7.97 -11.05 13.84
N GLU A 161 -8.26 -12.25 13.35
CA GLU A 161 -8.94 -12.48 12.06
C GLU A 161 -8.47 -11.52 10.96
N PRO A 162 -7.22 -11.59 10.51
CA PRO A 162 -6.73 -10.72 9.46
C PRO A 162 -7.52 -10.96 8.16
N VAL A 163 -7.87 -9.88 7.47
CA VAL A 163 -8.66 -9.91 6.23
C VAL A 163 -8.02 -9.02 5.18
N VAL A 164 -7.94 -9.54 3.97
CA VAL A 164 -7.52 -8.81 2.77
C VAL A 164 -8.73 -8.48 1.92
N HIS A 165 -8.81 -7.23 1.44
CA HIS A 165 -9.73 -6.81 0.41
C HIS A 165 -8.94 -6.31 -0.80
N GLU A 166 -9.22 -6.88 -1.96
CA GLU A 166 -8.71 -6.49 -3.26
C GLU A 166 -9.82 -5.82 -4.04
N ILE A 167 -9.61 -4.56 -4.43
CA ILE A 167 -10.62 -3.73 -5.05
C ILE A 167 -10.42 -3.69 -6.56
N LYS A 168 -11.48 -3.94 -7.31
CA LYS A 168 -11.48 -3.89 -8.77
C LYS A 168 -12.61 -3.02 -9.28
N VAL A 169 -12.27 -2.02 -10.09
CA VAL A 169 -13.24 -1.07 -10.68
C VAL A 169 -13.32 -1.19 -12.20
N SER A 170 -12.47 -2.01 -12.80
CA SER A 170 -12.53 -2.29 -14.24
C SER A 170 -12.40 -3.77 -14.53
N ARG A 171 -13.10 -4.21 -15.58
CA ARG A 171 -13.04 -5.59 -16.07
C ARG A 171 -11.63 -6.00 -16.49
N ALA A 172 -10.90 -5.11 -17.15
CA ALA A 172 -9.55 -5.38 -17.63
C ALA A 172 -8.57 -5.62 -16.47
N ASP A 173 -8.65 -4.79 -15.41
CA ASP A 173 -7.82 -4.94 -14.22
C ASP A 173 -8.14 -6.25 -13.47
N LEU A 174 -9.43 -6.58 -13.31
CA LEU A 174 -9.84 -7.85 -12.72
C LEU A 174 -9.25 -9.05 -13.48
N LEU A 175 -9.41 -9.09 -14.81
CA LEU A 175 -8.88 -10.20 -15.61
C LEU A 175 -7.36 -10.29 -15.56
N GLY A 176 -6.67 -9.13 -15.49
CA GLY A 176 -5.22 -9.08 -15.27
C GLY A 176 -4.81 -9.67 -13.92
N ASP A 177 -5.56 -9.35 -12.87
CA ASP A 177 -5.30 -9.84 -11.52
C ASP A 177 -5.58 -11.35 -11.37
N LEU A 178 -6.67 -11.85 -11.96
CA LEU A 178 -7.02 -13.28 -11.91
C LEU A 178 -5.96 -14.18 -12.56
N ARG A 179 -5.14 -13.64 -13.48
CA ARG A 179 -4.01 -14.33 -14.10
C ARG A 179 -2.77 -14.43 -13.22
N ARG A 180 -2.80 -13.84 -12.00
CA ARG A 180 -1.67 -13.79 -11.06
C ARG A 180 -1.95 -14.69 -9.85
N PRO A 181 -1.83 -16.02 -9.97
CA PRO A 181 -2.12 -16.97 -8.87
C PRO A 181 -1.17 -16.76 -7.68
N ALA A 182 0.09 -16.36 -7.91
CA ALA A 182 1.06 -16.10 -6.87
C ALA A 182 0.62 -14.96 -5.93
N LYS A 183 0.12 -13.84 -6.49
CA LYS A 183 -0.44 -12.72 -5.70
C LYS A 183 -1.59 -13.18 -4.82
N ARG A 184 -2.53 -13.95 -5.39
CA ARG A 184 -3.67 -14.50 -4.64
C ARG A 184 -3.22 -15.47 -3.55
N ALA A 185 -2.28 -16.36 -3.85
CA ALA A 185 -1.70 -17.28 -2.87
C ALA A 185 -1.03 -16.51 -1.72
N ALA A 186 -0.31 -15.41 -2.02
CA ALA A 186 0.26 -14.53 -1.00
C ALA A 186 -0.82 -13.94 -0.08
N TYR A 187 -1.92 -13.43 -0.63
CA TYR A 187 -3.03 -12.90 0.17
C TYR A 187 -3.66 -13.97 1.07
N LEU A 188 -3.85 -15.17 0.53
CA LEU A 188 -4.41 -16.29 1.27
C LEU A 188 -3.47 -16.81 2.37
N GLY A 189 -2.16 -16.61 2.24
CA GLY A 189 -1.18 -16.90 3.26
C GLY A 189 -1.09 -15.84 4.37
N LEU A 190 -1.61 -14.63 4.12
CA LEU A 190 -1.56 -13.52 5.08
C LEU A 190 -2.86 -13.33 5.87
N ALA A 191 -3.97 -13.90 5.41
CA ALA A 191 -5.28 -13.56 5.91
C ALA A 191 -6.16 -14.79 6.16
N SER A 192 -7.02 -14.67 7.16
CA SER A 192 -8.09 -15.66 7.46
C SER A 192 -9.18 -15.64 6.39
N ALA A 193 -9.34 -14.52 5.70
CA ALA A 193 -10.29 -14.36 4.60
C ALA A 193 -9.75 -13.37 3.56
N CYS A 194 -9.97 -13.66 2.30
CA CYS A 194 -9.64 -12.78 1.18
C CYS A 194 -10.92 -12.44 0.42
N TRP A 195 -11.10 -11.16 0.11
CA TRP A 195 -12.29 -10.64 -0.56
C TRP A 195 -11.92 -9.88 -1.83
N TYR A 196 -12.63 -10.13 -2.91
CA TYR A 196 -12.70 -9.23 -4.04
C TYR A 196 -13.88 -8.29 -3.88
N VAL A 197 -13.62 -6.99 -4.00
CA VAL A 197 -14.67 -5.96 -3.99
C VAL A 197 -14.82 -5.43 -5.40
N LEU A 198 -15.96 -5.73 -6.01
CA LEU A 198 -16.24 -5.41 -7.41
C LEU A 198 -17.01 -4.09 -7.49
N GLY A 199 -16.40 -3.12 -8.17
CA GLY A 199 -17.06 -1.87 -8.53
C GLY A 199 -18.05 -2.06 -9.68
N GLN A 200 -18.52 -0.93 -10.19
CA GLN A 200 -19.50 -0.88 -11.27
C GLN A 200 -18.90 -0.24 -12.53
N ASP A 201 -19.41 -0.64 -13.69
CA ASP A 201 -19.13 0.00 -14.97
C ASP A 201 -19.84 1.37 -15.08
N ALA A 202 -19.60 2.12 -16.16
CA ALA A 202 -20.21 3.40 -16.42
C ALA A 202 -21.77 3.35 -16.51
N ARG A 203 -22.35 2.15 -16.57
CA ARG A 203 -23.82 1.93 -16.61
C ARG A 203 -24.35 1.46 -15.25
N GLY A 204 -23.53 1.47 -14.21
CA GLY A 204 -23.93 1.01 -12.86
C GLY A 204 -24.03 -0.51 -12.70
N ARG A 205 -23.49 -1.30 -13.63
CA ARG A 205 -23.53 -2.77 -13.54
C ARG A 205 -22.22 -3.27 -12.94
N ALA A 206 -22.28 -4.32 -12.13
CA ALA A 206 -21.10 -5.00 -11.62
C ALA A 206 -20.15 -5.40 -12.77
N ILE A 207 -18.84 -5.19 -12.59
CA ILE A 207 -17.83 -5.48 -13.61
C ILE A 207 -17.63 -6.97 -13.87
N ALA A 208 -18.10 -7.83 -12.96
CA ALA A 208 -18.08 -9.28 -13.08
C ALA A 208 -19.16 -9.94 -12.22
N ALA A 209 -19.50 -11.18 -12.56
CA ALA A 209 -20.34 -12.03 -11.73
C ALA A 209 -19.52 -12.69 -10.61
N PRO A 210 -20.11 -13.00 -9.44
CA PRO A 210 -19.41 -13.63 -8.32
C PRO A 210 -18.75 -14.98 -8.68
N GLU A 211 -19.34 -15.70 -9.62
CA GLU A 211 -18.87 -17.02 -10.08
C GLU A 211 -17.54 -16.95 -10.84
N GLU A 212 -17.18 -15.78 -11.35
CA GLU A 212 -15.92 -15.55 -12.07
C GLU A 212 -14.73 -15.41 -11.12
N ILE A 213 -15.00 -15.14 -9.84
CA ILE A 213 -13.96 -15.01 -8.81
C ILE A 213 -13.64 -16.38 -8.24
N PRO A 214 -12.36 -16.72 -8.03
CA PRO A 214 -11.95 -18.01 -7.46
C PRO A 214 -12.70 -18.35 -6.16
N PRO A 215 -13.10 -19.60 -5.96
CA PRO A 215 -13.96 -20.00 -4.84
C PRO A 215 -13.29 -19.83 -3.46
N GLU A 216 -11.98 -19.76 -3.42
CA GLU A 216 -11.21 -19.48 -2.20
C GLU A 216 -11.30 -18.03 -1.71
N CYS A 217 -11.94 -17.14 -2.49
CA CYS A 217 -12.16 -15.73 -2.14
C CYS A 217 -13.66 -15.42 -2.00
N GLY A 218 -14.01 -14.54 -1.09
CA GLY A 218 -15.33 -13.94 -1.01
C GLY A 218 -15.51 -12.86 -2.07
N VAL A 219 -16.77 -12.47 -2.29
CA VAL A 219 -17.11 -11.40 -3.24
C VAL A 219 -18.04 -10.41 -2.57
N MET A 220 -17.65 -9.14 -2.59
CA MET A 220 -18.52 -8.01 -2.30
C MET A 220 -18.79 -7.23 -3.58
N GLN A 221 -19.96 -6.67 -3.68
CA GLN A 221 -20.39 -5.81 -4.81
C GLN A 221 -20.89 -4.47 -4.29
N VAL A 222 -20.75 -3.45 -5.13
CA VAL A 222 -21.30 -2.12 -4.84
C VAL A 222 -22.74 -2.07 -5.33
N GLU A 223 -23.66 -1.71 -4.43
CA GLU A 223 -25.06 -1.40 -4.75
C GLU A 223 -25.39 0.00 -4.22
N GLY A 224 -25.35 0.99 -5.11
CA GLY A 224 -25.45 2.40 -4.70
C GLY A 224 -24.31 2.77 -3.72
N GLU A 225 -24.70 3.19 -2.52
CA GLU A 225 -23.74 3.53 -1.46
C GLU A 225 -23.39 2.34 -0.55
N ARG A 226 -23.88 1.14 -0.79
CA ARG A 226 -23.68 -0.03 0.07
C ARG A 226 -22.68 -1.00 -0.52
N LEU A 227 -21.97 -1.70 0.37
CA LEU A 227 -21.19 -2.88 0.06
C LEU A 227 -22.05 -4.10 0.43
N VAL A 228 -22.37 -4.93 -0.55
CA VAL A 228 -23.22 -6.11 -0.37
C VAL A 228 -22.36 -7.36 -0.55
N VAL A 229 -22.49 -8.31 0.35
CA VAL A 229 -21.83 -9.61 0.24
C VAL A 229 -22.60 -10.45 -0.78
N ALA A 230 -21.99 -10.67 -1.95
CA ALA A 230 -22.55 -11.52 -3.00
C ALA A 230 -22.15 -12.99 -2.80
N ARG A 231 -21.00 -13.26 -2.20
CA ARG A 231 -20.53 -14.59 -1.81
C ARG A 231 -19.60 -14.49 -0.60
N GLU A 232 -19.87 -15.25 0.44
CA GLU A 232 -19.03 -15.29 1.63
C GLU A 232 -17.62 -15.82 1.34
N ALA A 233 -16.62 -15.22 2.00
CA ALA A 233 -15.25 -15.69 1.93
C ALA A 233 -15.07 -16.95 2.78
N PRO A 234 -14.48 -18.04 2.24
CA PRO A 234 -14.07 -19.16 3.06
C PRO A 234 -13.10 -18.73 4.15
N ARG A 235 -13.41 -19.06 5.39
CA ARG A 235 -12.54 -18.77 6.53
C ARG A 235 -11.45 -19.82 6.66
N ARG A 236 -10.23 -19.32 6.91
CA ARG A 236 -9.04 -20.15 7.15
C ARG A 236 -8.52 -19.90 8.53
N ALA A 237 -8.05 -20.94 9.18
CA ALA A 237 -7.31 -20.78 10.42
C ALA A 237 -5.95 -20.14 10.10
N LEU A 238 -5.69 -18.98 10.68
CA LEU A 238 -4.38 -18.37 10.74
C LEU A 238 -4.01 -18.27 12.22
N GLU A 239 -3.10 -19.13 12.64
CA GLU A 239 -2.73 -19.23 14.06
C GLU A 239 -2.00 -17.98 14.55
N ARG A 240 -1.15 -17.41 13.69
CA ARG A 240 -0.31 -16.26 14.03
C ARG A 240 0.06 -15.42 12.81
N LEU A 241 0.03 -14.10 12.96
CA LEU A 241 0.61 -13.21 11.97
C LEU A 241 2.15 -13.28 12.02
N PRO A 242 2.83 -13.44 10.86
CA PRO A 242 4.30 -13.42 10.81
C PRO A 242 4.86 -12.10 11.35
N PHE A 243 6.03 -12.15 12.00
CA PHE A 243 6.66 -10.98 12.61
C PHE A 243 6.88 -9.83 11.61
N HIS A 244 7.28 -10.12 10.38
CA HIS A 244 7.47 -9.09 9.34
C HIS A 244 6.17 -8.36 8.97
N VAL A 245 5.02 -9.02 9.10
CA VAL A 245 3.70 -8.38 8.92
C VAL A 245 3.44 -7.42 10.07
N TRP A 246 3.65 -7.84 11.32
CA TRP A 246 3.55 -6.97 12.49
C TRP A 246 4.43 -5.74 12.37
N LEU A 247 5.67 -5.91 11.92
CA LEU A 247 6.59 -4.81 11.71
C LEU A 247 6.09 -3.83 10.63
N ALA A 248 5.52 -4.35 9.53
CA ALA A 248 4.95 -3.52 8.48
C ALA A 248 3.72 -2.73 8.99
N LEU A 249 2.83 -3.37 9.76
CA LEU A 249 1.67 -2.71 10.36
C LEU A 249 2.09 -1.59 11.32
N ALA A 250 3.06 -1.86 12.19
CA ALA A 250 3.57 -0.88 13.16
C ALA A 250 4.22 0.35 12.48
N ARG A 251 4.92 0.14 11.35
CA ARG A 251 5.57 1.23 10.60
C ARG A 251 4.59 2.08 9.81
N SER A 252 3.47 1.52 9.38
CA SER A 252 2.50 2.21 8.52
C SER A 252 1.45 2.98 9.31
N GLY A 253 1.16 2.57 10.55
CA GLY A 253 0.04 3.06 11.34
C GLY A 253 -1.32 2.68 10.72
N PRO A 254 -2.35 2.46 11.52
CA PRO A 254 -3.70 2.23 11.02
C PRO A 254 -4.28 3.52 10.40
N ALA A 255 -5.23 3.39 9.48
CA ALA A 255 -6.01 4.51 8.99
C ALA A 255 -6.83 5.11 10.16
N VAL A 256 -6.76 6.42 10.34
CA VAL A 256 -7.49 7.13 11.39
C VAL A 256 -8.99 6.98 11.15
N ARG A 257 -9.76 6.70 12.21
CA ARG A 257 -11.22 6.71 12.14
C ARG A 257 -11.71 8.15 11.96
N PRO A 258 -12.74 8.39 11.14
CA PRO A 258 -13.31 9.74 10.99
C PRO A 258 -13.80 10.36 12.32
N GLU A 259 -14.12 9.52 13.31
CA GLU A 259 -14.61 9.93 14.65
C GLU A 259 -13.48 10.42 15.58
N ASP A 260 -12.25 9.98 15.34
CA ASP A 260 -11.09 10.40 16.15
C ASP A 260 -10.70 11.87 15.87
N ASP A 261 -11.01 12.40 14.68
CA ASP A 261 -10.79 13.80 14.33
C ASP A 261 -11.79 14.75 15.03
N ALA A 262 -12.97 14.26 15.42
CA ALA A 262 -13.98 15.06 16.10
C ALA A 262 -13.69 15.24 17.60
N GLN A 263 -12.96 14.30 18.21
CA GLN A 263 -12.59 14.37 19.65
C GLN A 263 -11.35 15.22 19.92
N SER A 264 -10.53 15.49 18.93
CA SER A 264 -9.34 16.36 19.08
C SER A 264 -9.64 17.87 19.11
N LEU A 265 -10.93 18.26 19.03
CA LEU A 265 -11.39 19.65 19.06
C LEU A 265 -12.14 20.03 20.36
N LEU A 266 -12.09 19.18 21.37
CA LEU A 266 -12.56 19.47 22.74
C LEU A 266 -11.38 19.54 23.71
#